data_305161552c259ee0ac84fceb72450025
#
_entry.id   305161552c259ee0ac84fceb72450025
#
_cell.length_a   1.000
_cell.length_b   1.000
_cell.length_c   1.000
_cell.angle_alpha   90.00
_cell.angle_beta   90.00
_cell.angle_gamma   90.00
#
_symmetry.space_group_name_H-M   'P 1'
#
loop_
_entity.id
_entity.type
_entity.pdbx_description
1 polymer ?
#
loop_
_entity_poly.entity_id
_entity_poly.type
_entity_poly.pdbx_seq_one_letter_code
_entity_poly.pdbx_strand_id
1 'polypeptide(L)'
;MIPASRKLALGFCCEPLEESGYTWSHTTILGDLLFTAERKYGARDKSWTILGIEIGGLHPQIWYPRSSEGARFVSVMLSDAARMNPRQAVFQLAHEVIHLLAPLGRRGSGLVIEEGLATANSRAESISRQLYMTPQGEDYLRAESLLGEFLSLHPDGIRRLREIAPSFEDFSPDLICSTCEGTPQALAAELCKPFARGNE
;
A
#
# COMPACT_ATOMS: atom_id res chain seq x y z
N MET A 1 10.53 -21.10 -14.74
CA MET A 1 9.83 -20.52 -15.89
C MET A 1 8.64 -19.76 -15.33
N ILE A 2 8.76 -18.45 -15.16
CA ILE A 2 7.65 -17.53 -14.87
C ILE A 2 7.56 -16.64 -16.09
N PRO A 3 6.92 -17.02 -17.10
CA PRO A 3 7.02 -16.14 -18.26
C PRO A 3 5.71 -15.60 -18.74
N ALA A 4 4.66 -16.30 -18.57
CA ALA A 4 3.38 -15.90 -19.16
C ALA A 4 2.53 -15.05 -18.21
N SER A 5 2.66 -15.27 -16.90
CA SER A 5 1.79 -14.64 -15.91
C SER A 5 1.95 -13.13 -15.78
N ARG A 6 3.17 -12.59 -16.00
CA ARG A 6 3.38 -11.14 -15.91
C ARG A 6 2.85 -10.35 -17.10
N LYS A 7 2.88 -10.92 -18.30
CA LYS A 7 2.26 -10.28 -19.48
C LYS A 7 0.74 -10.27 -19.39
N LEU A 8 0.17 -11.32 -18.80
CA LEU A 8 -1.27 -11.43 -18.59
C LEU A 8 -1.79 -10.49 -17.50
N ALA A 9 -0.95 -10.11 -16.55
CA ALA A 9 -1.33 -9.19 -15.47
C ALA A 9 -1.79 -7.81 -15.96
N LEU A 10 -1.56 -7.47 -17.21
CA LEU A 10 -1.98 -6.20 -17.78
C LEU A 10 -3.43 -6.17 -18.22
N GLY A 11 -3.93 -7.27 -18.72
CA GLY A 11 -5.29 -7.37 -19.26
C GLY A 11 -6.26 -8.13 -18.35
N PHE A 12 -5.79 -8.64 -17.23
CA PHE A 12 -6.48 -9.67 -16.46
C PHE A 12 -7.88 -9.33 -15.98
N CYS A 13 -8.19 -8.07 -15.79
CA CYS A 13 -9.53 -7.65 -15.41
C CYS A 13 -10.44 -7.40 -16.61
N CYS A 14 -9.88 -7.38 -17.82
CA CYS A 14 -10.56 -6.95 -19.02
C CYS A 14 -10.72 -8.06 -20.06
N GLU A 15 -10.02 -9.18 -19.91
CA GLU A 15 -10.10 -10.29 -20.85
C GLU A 15 -11.08 -11.36 -20.35
N PRO A 16 -12.30 -11.40 -20.90
CA PRO A 16 -13.25 -12.45 -20.58
C PRO A 16 -12.72 -13.82 -21.04
N LEU A 17 -13.01 -14.84 -20.27
CA LEU A 17 -12.82 -16.21 -20.69
C LEU A 17 -13.94 -16.64 -21.64
N GLU A 18 -13.67 -17.59 -22.53
CA GLU A 18 -14.64 -18.06 -23.52
C GLU A 18 -15.94 -18.60 -22.90
N GLU A 19 -15.87 -19.28 -21.76
CA GLU A 19 -17.02 -19.87 -21.11
C GLU A 19 -17.70 -18.92 -20.11
N SER A 20 -16.97 -18.16 -19.35
CA SER A 20 -17.42 -17.08 -18.47
C SER A 20 -16.30 -16.61 -17.52
N GLY A 21 -16.45 -15.42 -16.93
CA GLY A 21 -15.49 -14.89 -15.96
C GLY A 21 -14.31 -14.18 -16.62
N TYR A 22 -13.22 -14.04 -15.88
CA TYR A 22 -12.02 -13.32 -16.28
C TYR A 22 -10.77 -14.10 -15.87
N THR A 23 -9.67 -13.92 -16.60
CA THR A 23 -8.38 -14.59 -16.34
C THR A 23 -7.86 -14.33 -14.93
N TRP A 24 -8.16 -13.16 -14.36
CA TRP A 24 -7.80 -12.77 -13.00
C TRP A 24 -8.94 -12.01 -12.32
N SER A 25 -8.97 -12.05 -11.02
CA SER A 25 -9.85 -11.21 -10.20
C SER A 25 -9.04 -10.20 -9.40
N HIS A 26 -9.69 -9.10 -9.00
CA HIS A 26 -9.07 -8.12 -8.10
C HIS A 26 -8.55 -8.78 -6.80
N THR A 27 -9.27 -9.77 -6.29
CA THR A 27 -8.85 -10.51 -5.07
C THR A 27 -7.56 -11.29 -5.28
N THR A 28 -7.39 -11.91 -6.45
CA THR A 28 -6.15 -12.62 -6.79
C THR A 28 -4.97 -11.66 -6.85
N ILE A 29 -5.20 -10.46 -7.42
CA ILE A 29 -4.17 -9.42 -7.50
C ILE A 29 -3.84 -8.87 -6.12
N LEU A 30 -4.85 -8.62 -5.30
CA LEU A 30 -4.64 -8.20 -3.91
C LEU A 30 -3.73 -9.20 -3.18
N GLY A 31 -3.99 -10.51 -3.35
CA GLY A 31 -3.16 -11.57 -2.77
C GLY A 31 -1.72 -11.52 -3.27
N ASP A 32 -1.50 -11.36 -4.57
CA ASP A 32 -0.16 -11.28 -5.18
C ASP A 32 0.61 -10.02 -4.72
N LEU A 33 -0.06 -8.86 -4.71
CA LEU A 33 0.52 -7.61 -4.23
C LEU A 33 0.86 -7.68 -2.74
N LEU A 34 -0.04 -8.22 -1.92
CA LEU A 34 0.17 -8.35 -0.49
C LEU A 34 1.34 -9.31 -0.18
N PHE A 35 1.40 -10.46 -0.87
CA PHE A 35 2.53 -11.38 -0.74
C PHE A 35 3.86 -10.72 -1.10
N THR A 36 3.87 -9.91 -2.15
CA THR A 36 5.08 -9.15 -2.57
C THR A 36 5.46 -8.11 -1.52
N ALA A 37 4.48 -7.37 -0.98
CA ALA A 37 4.71 -6.37 0.06
C ALA A 37 5.22 -7.01 1.37
N GLU A 38 4.64 -8.14 1.81
CA GLU A 38 5.14 -8.88 2.99
C GLU A 38 6.58 -9.34 2.82
N ARG A 39 6.95 -9.82 1.64
CA ARG A 39 8.33 -10.23 1.35
C ARG A 39 9.30 -9.07 1.35
N LYS A 40 8.87 -7.89 0.95
CA LYS A 40 9.72 -6.70 0.81
C LYS A 40 9.84 -5.93 2.12
N TYR A 41 8.73 -5.78 2.84
CA TYR A 41 8.62 -4.87 3.97
C TYR A 41 8.35 -5.55 5.32
N GLY A 42 8.24 -6.88 5.34
CA GLY A 42 7.97 -7.68 6.55
C GLY A 42 6.51 -8.13 6.66
N ALA A 43 6.27 -9.14 7.48
CA ALA A 43 4.97 -9.78 7.63
C ALA A 43 3.86 -8.80 8.04
N ARG A 44 2.66 -9.02 7.54
CA ARG A 44 1.48 -8.27 7.97
C ARG A 44 1.00 -8.67 9.36
N ASP A 45 0.23 -7.82 10.01
CA ASP A 45 -0.52 -8.17 11.21
C ASP A 45 -1.66 -9.14 10.88
N LYS A 46 -1.46 -10.43 11.23
CA LYS A 46 -2.41 -11.51 10.96
C LYS A 46 -3.59 -11.54 11.92
N SER A 47 -3.66 -10.66 12.91
CA SER A 47 -4.84 -10.50 13.76
C SER A 47 -6.02 -9.88 13.00
N TRP A 48 -5.77 -9.28 11.84
CA TRP A 48 -6.80 -8.73 10.95
C TRP A 48 -7.23 -9.75 9.89
N THR A 49 -8.53 -9.95 9.76
CA THR A 49 -9.12 -10.72 8.67
C THR A 49 -9.48 -9.81 7.51
N ILE A 50 -8.86 -10.05 6.37
CA ILE A 50 -9.15 -9.32 5.12
C ILE A 50 -10.38 -9.96 4.50
N LEU A 51 -11.47 -9.20 4.42
CA LEU A 51 -12.75 -9.67 3.88
C LEU A 51 -12.79 -9.65 2.35
N GLY A 52 -12.00 -8.77 1.73
CA GLY A 52 -11.95 -8.64 0.28
C GLY A 52 -11.87 -7.19 -0.18
N ILE A 53 -12.44 -6.95 -1.37
CA ILE A 53 -12.40 -5.67 -2.07
C ILE A 53 -13.82 -5.21 -2.33
N GLU A 54 -14.08 -3.95 -2.01
CA GLU A 54 -15.30 -3.22 -2.33
C GLU A 54 -14.99 -2.11 -3.34
N ILE A 55 -15.94 -1.73 -4.16
CA ILE A 55 -15.79 -0.62 -5.08
C ILE A 55 -16.88 0.41 -4.81
N GLY A 56 -16.46 1.59 -4.40
CA GLY A 56 -17.35 2.70 -4.11
C GLY A 56 -16.62 3.88 -3.47
N GLY A 57 -17.20 5.07 -3.62
CA GLY A 57 -16.63 6.30 -3.06
C GLY A 57 -15.68 7.04 -3.97
N LEU A 58 -15.18 8.18 -3.49
CA LEU A 58 -14.34 9.09 -4.28
C LEU A 58 -12.88 8.63 -4.28
N HIS A 59 -12.40 8.09 -3.15
CA HIS A 59 -11.00 7.75 -2.94
C HIS A 59 -10.84 6.31 -2.46
N PRO A 60 -9.73 5.63 -2.83
CA PRO A 60 -9.40 4.35 -2.23
C PRO A 60 -9.09 4.54 -0.74
N GLN A 61 -9.36 3.51 0.05
CA GLN A 61 -9.08 3.52 1.48
C GLN A 61 -9.18 2.11 2.07
N ILE A 62 -8.57 1.92 3.20
CA ILE A 62 -8.87 0.78 4.07
C ILE A 62 -10.16 1.06 4.84
N TRP A 63 -11.10 0.15 4.73
CA TRP A 63 -12.39 0.23 5.41
C TRP A 63 -12.49 -0.80 6.53
N TYR A 64 -13.00 -0.35 7.66
CA TYR A 64 -13.16 -1.17 8.86
C TYR A 64 -14.64 -1.44 9.10
N PRO A 65 -15.16 -2.61 8.67
CA PRO A 65 -16.52 -3.02 8.97
C PRO A 65 -16.73 -3.12 10.48
N ARG A 66 -17.90 -2.69 10.95
CA ARG A 66 -18.26 -2.90 12.34
C ARG A 66 -18.37 -4.41 12.60
N SER A 67 -17.71 -4.87 13.64
CA SER A 67 -17.87 -6.23 14.12
C SER A 67 -18.41 -6.24 15.53
N SER A 68 -19.24 -7.21 15.86
CA SER A 68 -19.53 -7.58 17.23
C SER A 68 -18.36 -8.40 17.78
N GLU A 69 -18.09 -8.31 19.08
CA GLU A 69 -17.19 -9.22 19.78
C GLU A 69 -15.68 -9.06 19.52
N GLY A 70 -15.23 -7.86 19.15
CA GLY A 70 -13.80 -7.57 19.06
C GLY A 70 -13.07 -8.21 17.87
N ALA A 71 -13.78 -8.81 16.93
CA ALA A 71 -13.19 -9.30 15.70
C ALA A 71 -12.64 -8.14 14.84
N ARG A 72 -11.44 -8.32 14.33
CA ARG A 72 -10.74 -7.34 13.51
C ARG A 72 -10.93 -7.65 12.04
N PHE A 73 -11.85 -6.93 11.40
CA PHE A 73 -12.13 -7.06 9.98
C PHE A 73 -11.66 -5.83 9.22
N VAL A 74 -11.15 -6.07 8.02
CA VAL A 74 -10.69 -5.02 7.12
C VAL A 74 -11.06 -5.37 5.68
N SER A 75 -11.49 -4.39 4.90
CA SER A 75 -11.69 -4.48 3.45
C SER A 75 -10.92 -3.38 2.74
N VAL A 76 -10.51 -3.62 1.51
CA VAL A 76 -9.98 -2.58 0.63
C VAL A 76 -11.15 -1.97 -0.13
N MET A 77 -11.37 -0.68 0.04
CA MET A 77 -12.33 0.09 -0.75
C MET A 77 -11.58 0.75 -1.91
N LEU A 78 -11.92 0.42 -3.14
CA LEU A 78 -11.44 1.10 -4.33
C LEU A 78 -12.41 2.23 -4.70
N SER A 79 -11.90 3.27 -5.35
CA SER A 79 -12.76 4.36 -5.85
C SER A 79 -13.65 3.89 -6.99
N ASP A 80 -14.76 4.61 -7.23
CA ASP A 80 -15.64 4.33 -8.37
C ASP A 80 -14.93 4.42 -9.71
N ALA A 81 -13.88 5.24 -9.83
CA ALA A 81 -13.05 5.32 -11.03
C ALA A 81 -12.33 3.99 -11.37
N ALA A 82 -12.11 3.13 -10.38
CA ALA A 82 -11.49 1.82 -10.59
C ALA A 82 -12.44 0.79 -11.18
N ARG A 83 -13.78 1.00 -11.10
CA ARG A 83 -14.80 0.02 -11.48
C ARG A 83 -14.63 -0.51 -12.91
N MET A 84 -14.41 0.38 -13.86
CA MET A 84 -14.24 0.07 -15.28
C MET A 84 -12.82 0.37 -15.79
N ASN A 85 -11.89 0.59 -14.86
CA ASN A 85 -10.50 0.88 -15.18
C ASN A 85 -9.56 -0.05 -14.40
N PRO A 86 -9.20 -1.21 -14.98
CA PRO A 86 -8.31 -2.18 -14.32
C PRO A 86 -6.95 -1.61 -13.93
N ARG A 87 -6.41 -0.67 -14.72
CA ARG A 87 -5.14 -0.02 -14.40
C ARG A 87 -5.25 0.77 -13.11
N GLN A 88 -6.35 1.54 -12.97
CA GLN A 88 -6.65 2.29 -11.77
C GLN A 88 -6.86 1.36 -10.57
N ALA A 89 -7.59 0.26 -10.76
CA ALA A 89 -7.82 -0.72 -9.71
C ALA A 89 -6.51 -1.31 -9.18
N VAL A 90 -5.61 -1.74 -10.04
CA VAL A 90 -4.30 -2.29 -9.64
C VAL A 90 -3.44 -1.25 -8.96
N PHE A 91 -3.43 -0.03 -9.49
CA PHE A 91 -2.67 1.07 -8.91
C PHE A 91 -3.13 1.37 -7.48
N GLN A 92 -4.45 1.45 -7.27
CA GLN A 92 -5.04 1.65 -5.95
C GLN A 92 -4.78 0.46 -5.03
N LEU A 93 -4.94 -0.78 -5.51
CA LEU A 93 -4.62 -1.97 -4.72
C LEU A 93 -3.17 -1.99 -4.27
N ALA A 94 -2.24 -1.61 -5.15
CA ALA A 94 -0.82 -1.54 -4.83
C ALA A 94 -0.49 -0.47 -3.78
N HIS A 95 -1.31 0.56 -3.66
CA HIS A 95 -1.23 1.53 -2.57
C HIS A 95 -1.79 0.94 -1.27
N GLU A 96 -3.02 0.43 -1.31
CA GLU A 96 -3.74 -0.04 -0.13
C GLU A 96 -3.10 -1.27 0.55
N VAL A 97 -2.36 -2.11 -0.20
CA VAL A 97 -1.67 -3.27 0.41
C VAL A 97 -0.62 -2.88 1.45
N ILE A 98 -0.06 -1.68 1.38
CA ILE A 98 0.88 -1.20 2.39
C ILE A 98 0.15 -0.97 3.71
N HIS A 99 -1.02 -0.36 3.68
CA HIS A 99 -1.85 -0.17 4.86
C HIS A 99 -2.37 -1.50 5.43
N LEU A 100 -2.52 -2.53 4.59
CA LEU A 100 -2.86 -3.88 5.05
C LEU A 100 -1.73 -4.60 5.80
N LEU A 101 -0.50 -4.11 5.70
CA LEU A 101 0.60 -4.68 6.49
C LEU A 101 0.41 -4.43 8.00
N ALA A 102 -0.17 -3.28 8.36
CA ALA A 102 -0.44 -2.89 9.74
C ALA A 102 -1.69 -2.00 9.82
N PRO A 103 -2.90 -2.56 9.70
CA PRO A 103 -4.11 -1.76 9.68
C PRO A 103 -4.32 -0.98 10.98
N LEU A 104 -4.63 0.31 10.87
CA LEU A 104 -4.79 1.22 12.01
C LEU A 104 -5.99 0.91 12.91
N GLY A 105 -6.99 0.18 12.40
CA GLY A 105 -8.24 -0.09 13.13
C GLY A 105 -9.18 1.10 13.25
N ARG A 106 -8.85 2.22 12.65
CA ARG A 106 -9.61 3.47 12.65
C ARG A 106 -9.52 4.17 11.30
N ARG A 107 -10.44 5.05 11.04
CA ARG A 107 -10.36 5.95 9.89
C ARG A 107 -9.30 7.02 10.15
N GLY A 108 -8.62 7.42 9.11
CA GLY A 108 -7.61 8.47 9.14
C GLY A 108 -6.37 8.10 8.36
N SER A 109 -5.50 9.05 8.19
CA SER A 109 -4.21 8.87 7.54
C SER A 109 -3.17 8.33 8.51
N GLY A 110 -2.23 7.56 8.00
CA GLY A 110 -1.04 7.13 8.72
C GLY A 110 0.03 8.21 8.83
N LEU A 111 1.26 7.81 9.00
CA LEU A 111 2.41 8.69 9.00
C LEU A 111 2.88 8.98 7.55
N VAL A 112 3.66 10.05 7.38
CA VAL A 112 4.27 10.41 6.10
C VAL A 112 5.09 9.26 5.52
N ILE A 113 5.82 8.52 6.34
CA ILE A 113 6.61 7.36 5.91
C ILE A 113 5.73 6.24 5.34
N GLU A 114 4.56 5.98 5.91
CA GLU A 114 3.61 4.98 5.45
C GLU A 114 2.99 5.37 4.11
N GLU A 115 2.49 6.60 3.99
CA GLU A 115 1.90 7.10 2.75
C GLU A 115 2.93 7.24 1.63
N GLY A 116 4.15 7.66 1.96
CA GLY A 116 5.27 7.64 1.03
C GLY A 116 5.58 6.24 0.51
N LEU A 117 5.54 5.23 1.40
CA LEU A 117 5.74 3.83 1.04
C LEU A 117 4.62 3.30 0.15
N ALA A 118 3.37 3.61 0.47
CA ALA A 118 2.21 3.23 -0.32
C ALA A 118 2.28 3.84 -1.72
N THR A 119 2.67 5.11 -1.81
CA THR A 119 2.86 5.84 -3.07
C THR A 119 3.99 5.24 -3.90
N ALA A 120 5.16 5.01 -3.31
CA ALA A 120 6.30 4.40 -3.98
C ALA A 120 5.99 2.97 -4.45
N ASN A 121 5.28 2.18 -3.63
CA ASN A 121 4.86 0.83 -3.98
C ASN A 121 3.89 0.82 -5.17
N SER A 122 2.89 1.69 -5.17
CA SER A 122 1.93 1.79 -6.28
C SER A 122 2.62 2.20 -7.59
N ARG A 123 3.59 3.11 -7.54
CA ARG A 123 4.41 3.50 -8.69
C ARG A 123 5.26 2.33 -9.19
N ALA A 124 5.96 1.64 -8.30
CA ALA A 124 6.82 0.51 -8.65
C ALA A 124 6.02 -0.63 -9.29
N GLU A 125 4.87 -0.98 -8.72
CA GLU A 125 3.97 -2.00 -9.27
C GLU A 125 3.35 -1.55 -10.60
N SER A 126 3.01 -0.28 -10.74
CA SER A 126 2.53 0.29 -11.99
C SER A 126 3.56 0.16 -13.11
N ILE A 127 4.82 0.46 -12.83
CA ILE A 127 5.92 0.30 -13.80
C ILE A 127 6.15 -1.17 -14.12
N SER A 128 6.26 -2.03 -13.10
CA SER A 128 6.54 -3.47 -13.29
C SER A 128 5.48 -4.18 -14.11
N ARG A 129 4.23 -3.71 -14.01
CA ARG A 129 3.06 -4.23 -14.72
C ARG A 129 2.74 -3.45 -16.00
N GLN A 130 3.56 -2.46 -16.37
CA GLN A 130 3.40 -1.60 -17.56
C GLN A 130 2.05 -0.84 -17.59
N LEU A 131 1.54 -0.46 -16.43
CA LEU A 131 0.28 0.28 -16.33
C LEU A 131 0.48 1.78 -16.58
N TYR A 132 1.68 2.29 -16.30
CA TYR A 132 2.10 3.69 -16.49
C TYR A 132 1.17 4.69 -15.80
N MET A 133 0.69 4.32 -14.63
CA MET A 133 -0.07 5.21 -13.74
C MET A 133 0.89 6.00 -12.86
N THR A 134 0.53 7.23 -12.55
CA THR A 134 1.30 8.09 -11.66
C THR A 134 0.46 8.52 -10.46
N PRO A 135 1.05 8.62 -9.27
CA PRO A 135 0.38 9.21 -8.12
C PRO A 135 -0.08 10.64 -8.43
N GLN A 136 -1.21 11.01 -7.89
CA GLN A 136 -1.74 12.38 -7.96
C GLN A 136 -1.73 13.00 -6.57
N GLY A 137 -1.56 14.32 -6.52
CA GLY A 137 -1.48 15.08 -5.28
C GLY A 137 -0.03 15.35 -4.85
N GLU A 138 0.25 16.63 -4.60
CA GLU A 138 1.60 17.11 -4.20
C GLU A 138 2.05 16.50 -2.87
N ASP A 139 1.11 16.27 -1.94
CA ASP A 139 1.42 15.71 -0.63
C ASP A 139 1.93 14.27 -0.74
N TYR A 140 1.34 13.46 -1.62
CA TYR A 140 1.80 12.09 -1.89
C TYR A 140 3.18 12.07 -2.55
N LEU A 141 3.41 12.97 -3.51
CA LEU A 141 4.72 13.08 -4.17
C LEU A 141 5.80 13.56 -3.19
N ARG A 142 5.44 14.47 -2.27
CA ARG A 142 6.35 14.91 -1.20
C ARG A 142 6.67 13.74 -0.24
N ALA A 143 5.67 13.00 0.20
CA ALA A 143 5.86 11.84 1.08
C ALA A 143 6.75 10.79 0.41
N GLU A 144 6.51 10.49 -0.87
CA GLU A 144 7.35 9.59 -1.67
C GLU A 144 8.80 10.10 -1.79
N SER A 145 9.00 11.40 -1.98
CA SER A 145 10.33 12.01 -2.07
C SER A 145 11.10 11.87 -0.76
N LEU A 146 10.47 12.19 0.39
CA LEU A 146 11.09 12.03 1.71
C LEU A 146 11.43 10.56 2.00
N LEU A 147 10.54 9.65 1.65
CA LEU A 147 10.83 8.22 1.75
C LEU A 147 11.99 7.83 0.84
N GLY A 148 12.04 8.33 -0.40
CA GLY A 148 13.12 8.08 -1.35
C GLY A 148 14.49 8.51 -0.81
N GLU A 149 14.56 9.65 -0.14
CA GLU A 149 15.77 10.10 0.56
C GLU A 149 16.18 9.11 1.65
N PHE A 150 15.25 8.67 2.49
CA PHE A 150 15.51 7.67 3.52
C PHE A 150 15.96 6.32 2.94
N LEU A 151 15.29 5.81 1.90
CA LEU A 151 15.63 4.52 1.28
C LEU A 151 16.93 4.56 0.48
N SER A 152 17.38 5.73 0.04
CA SER A 152 18.70 5.89 -0.59
C SER A 152 19.83 5.64 0.40
N LEU A 153 19.62 5.96 1.66
CA LEU A 153 20.55 5.70 2.77
C LEU A 153 20.38 4.26 3.32
N HIS A 154 19.15 3.79 3.40
CA HIS A 154 18.77 2.53 4.04
C HIS A 154 17.78 1.72 3.17
N PRO A 155 18.24 1.01 2.13
CA PRO A 155 17.35 0.30 1.19
C PRO A 155 16.42 -0.73 1.85
N ASP A 156 16.81 -1.30 2.98
CA ASP A 156 16.05 -2.25 3.80
C ASP A 156 15.43 -1.63 5.06
N GLY A 157 15.52 -0.30 5.20
CA GLY A 157 15.18 0.43 6.41
C GLY A 157 13.75 0.18 6.89
N ILE A 158 12.77 0.12 5.99
CA ILE A 158 11.37 -0.17 6.35
C ILE A 158 11.24 -1.55 6.99
N ARG A 159 11.89 -2.57 6.41
CA ARG A 159 11.86 -3.93 6.98
C ARG A 159 12.46 -3.96 8.37
N ARG A 160 13.64 -3.36 8.55
CA ARG A 160 14.34 -3.30 9.84
C ARG A 160 13.50 -2.60 10.91
N LEU A 161 12.86 -1.49 10.57
CA LEU A 161 11.96 -0.78 11.47
C LEU A 161 10.77 -1.66 11.86
N ARG A 162 10.14 -2.34 10.89
CA ARG A 162 8.99 -3.20 11.15
C ARG A 162 9.32 -4.51 11.88
N GLU A 163 10.57 -4.94 11.90
CA GLU A 163 11.06 -6.04 12.75
C GLU A 163 11.05 -5.64 14.24
N ILE A 164 11.23 -4.35 14.55
CA ILE A 164 11.22 -3.81 15.91
C ILE A 164 9.81 -3.34 16.30
N ALA A 165 9.19 -2.57 15.45
CA ALA A 165 7.85 -2.01 15.63
C ALA A 165 6.98 -2.39 14.41
N PRO A 166 6.18 -3.47 14.50
CA PRO A 166 5.41 -3.96 13.35
C PRO A 166 4.38 -2.98 12.80
N SER A 167 3.85 -2.06 13.63
CA SER A 167 2.94 -1.00 13.20
C SER A 167 3.68 0.26 12.81
N PHE A 168 3.27 0.87 11.70
CA PHE A 168 3.82 2.17 11.28
C PHE A 168 3.52 3.29 12.30
N GLU A 169 2.39 3.21 13.03
CA GLU A 169 2.05 4.19 14.06
C GLU A 169 3.06 4.25 15.21
N ASP A 170 3.80 3.16 15.44
CA ASP A 170 4.80 3.08 16.48
C ASP A 170 6.17 3.65 16.05
N PHE A 171 6.29 4.11 14.81
CA PHE A 171 7.53 4.73 14.35
C PHE A 171 7.71 6.11 14.97
N SER A 172 8.90 6.34 15.50
CA SER A 172 9.31 7.63 16.04
C SER A 172 10.64 8.05 15.42
N PRO A 173 10.99 9.34 15.48
CA PRO A 173 12.29 9.81 15.01
C PRO A 173 13.46 9.09 15.71
N ASP A 174 13.32 8.81 17.01
CA ASP A 174 14.35 8.12 17.78
C ASP A 174 14.50 6.66 17.33
N LEU A 175 13.38 5.97 17.09
CA LEU A 175 13.41 4.61 16.53
C LEU A 175 14.07 4.59 15.15
N ILE A 176 13.73 5.53 14.26
CA ILE A 176 14.34 5.60 12.94
C ILE A 176 15.85 5.82 13.06
N CYS A 177 16.29 6.82 13.83
CA CYS A 177 17.71 7.14 13.97
C CYS A 177 18.51 6.04 14.65
N SER A 178 17.93 5.34 15.64
CA SER A 178 18.62 4.24 16.34
C SER A 178 18.71 2.97 15.51
N THR A 179 17.68 2.68 14.69
CA THR A 179 17.64 1.47 13.83
C THR A 179 18.42 1.67 12.54
N CYS A 180 18.37 2.88 12.01
CA CYS A 180 18.94 3.30 10.74
C CYS A 180 19.96 4.41 10.98
N GLU A 181 21.13 4.03 11.51
CA GLU A 181 22.20 4.97 11.84
C GLU A 181 22.60 5.82 10.63
N GLY A 182 22.83 7.12 10.87
CA GLY A 182 23.15 8.07 9.81
C GLY A 182 21.94 8.74 9.18
N THR A 183 20.71 8.36 9.55
CA THR A 183 19.51 9.10 9.14
C THR A 183 19.51 10.50 9.77
N PRO A 184 19.41 11.60 8.98
CA PRO A 184 19.28 12.94 9.55
C PRO A 184 18.04 13.05 10.45
N GLN A 185 18.22 13.63 11.65
CA GLN A 185 17.12 13.79 12.62
C GLN A 185 15.94 14.58 12.02
N ALA A 186 16.21 15.57 11.20
CA ALA A 186 15.18 16.35 10.52
C ALA A 186 14.34 15.48 9.55
N LEU A 187 14.99 14.57 8.80
CA LEU A 187 14.30 13.64 7.90
C LEU A 187 13.44 12.65 8.70
N ALA A 188 14.00 12.07 9.76
CA ALA A 188 13.25 11.16 10.63
C ALA A 188 12.01 11.85 11.24
N ALA A 189 12.15 13.09 11.68
CA ALA A 189 11.04 13.89 12.21
C ALA A 189 9.95 14.16 11.16
N GLU A 190 10.32 14.49 9.91
CA GLU A 190 9.35 14.69 8.82
C GLU A 190 8.62 13.38 8.48
N LEU A 191 9.33 12.24 8.42
CA LEU A 191 8.76 10.94 8.12
C LEU A 191 7.75 10.44 9.17
N CYS A 192 7.92 10.85 10.42
CA CYS A 192 7.03 10.48 11.52
C CYS A 192 5.88 11.47 11.75
N LYS A 193 5.74 12.51 10.93
CA LYS A 193 4.56 13.39 11.02
C LYS A 193 3.31 12.66 10.56
N PRO A 194 2.13 12.96 11.15
CA PRO A 194 0.86 12.57 10.59
C PRO A 194 0.74 13.09 9.15
N PHE A 195 0.32 12.22 8.25
CA PHE A 195 0.09 12.63 6.86
C PHE A 195 -1.19 13.47 6.79
N ALA A 196 -1.06 14.68 6.27
CA ALA A 196 -2.18 15.56 6.00
C ALA A 196 -2.43 15.61 4.50
N ARG A 197 -3.63 15.20 4.07
CA ARG A 197 -4.08 15.44 2.69
C ARG A 197 -4.37 16.94 2.58
N GLY A 198 -3.81 17.60 1.58
CA GLY A 198 -4.21 18.96 1.24
C GLY A 198 -5.72 19.01 1.01
N ASN A 199 -6.33 20.13 1.35
CA ASN A 199 -7.74 20.34 1.04
C ASN A 199 -7.91 20.34 -0.49
N GLU A 200 -8.44 19.25 -1.04
CA GLU A 200 -9.03 19.22 -2.39
C GLU A 200 -10.43 19.83 -2.35
#